data_a442061a8eab78cb08fe1dcd4b3518f2
#
_entry.id   a442061a8eab78cb08fe1dcd4b3518f2
#
_cell.length_a   1.000
_cell.length_b   1.000
_cell.length_c   1.000
_cell.angle_alpha   90.00
_cell.angle_beta   90.00
_cell.angle_gamma   90.00
#
_symmetry.space_group_name_H-M   'P 1'
#
loop_
_entity.id
_entity.type
_entity.pdbx_description
1 polymer ?
#
loop_
_entity_poly.entity_id
_entity_poly.type
_entity_poly.pdbx_seq_one_letter_code
_entity_poly.pdbx_strand_id
1 'polypeptide(L)'
;MEKLILNTKGENSIVAHIFVPDQSNGSILLINSATGVKQQVYFSFAHYFSQHGFTVITYDYFGIGLSKPQDISTCSASMRSWGSEDYKAVTDYIKIHFPDYRKYLLGHSVGALIIGMNEDSVIFEEFAFVGAQNAFVGHLNWRTKVEAYLGFGIAQPLFTALMGYFPAQWFGLGESLPKNCAYDWRILILNLKSTSALLKTAKDYSERLTQKTLVIRAEDDQWLTEKAVNRLLNDTYSYLRPVHRLIRTSESEAGKIGHVNFFRSYNRKLWTIILNEWMHEKQSD
;
A
#
# COMPACT_ATOMS: atom_id res chain seq x y z
N MET A 1 -18.08 6.92 10.26
CA MET A 1 -17.06 7.26 9.24
C MET A 1 -17.15 8.74 8.95
N GLU A 2 -16.03 9.45 9.08
CA GLU A 2 -15.93 10.90 8.87
C GLU A 2 -14.87 11.16 7.79
N LYS A 3 -15.10 12.22 7.00
CA LYS A 3 -14.17 12.66 5.96
C LYS A 3 -13.21 13.70 6.53
N LEU A 4 -11.91 13.52 6.25
CA LEU A 4 -10.84 14.45 6.61
C LEU A 4 -10.16 14.98 5.33
N ILE A 5 -9.73 16.24 5.39
CA ILE A 5 -8.86 16.84 4.38
C ILE A 5 -7.54 17.17 5.08
N LEU A 6 -6.46 16.56 4.60
CA LEU A 6 -5.12 16.73 5.17
C LEU A 6 -4.24 17.47 4.17
N ASN A 7 -3.62 18.56 4.62
CA ASN A 7 -2.68 19.32 3.80
C ASN A 7 -1.31 18.62 3.81
N THR A 8 -0.70 18.49 2.65
CA THR A 8 0.66 17.99 2.49
C THR A 8 1.66 19.15 2.45
N LYS A 9 2.95 18.87 2.60
CA LYS A 9 4.00 19.90 2.54
C LYS A 9 4.12 20.60 1.17
N GLY A 10 3.63 19.97 0.09
CA GLY A 10 3.65 20.48 -1.27
C GLY A 10 2.45 21.38 -1.63
N GLU A 11 1.76 21.98 -0.66
CA GLU A 11 0.54 22.80 -0.84
C GLU A 11 -0.65 22.06 -1.45
N ASN A 12 -0.53 20.73 -1.59
CA ASN A 12 -1.62 19.87 -2.01
C ASN A 12 -2.44 19.40 -0.81
N SER A 13 -3.61 18.87 -1.06
CA SER A 13 -4.41 18.22 -0.03
C SER A 13 -4.83 16.83 -0.45
N ILE A 14 -4.92 15.94 0.51
CA ILE A 14 -5.41 14.58 0.33
C ILE A 14 -6.70 14.37 1.14
N VAL A 15 -7.53 13.47 0.64
CA VAL A 15 -8.78 13.10 1.30
C VAL A 15 -8.59 11.77 2.01
N ALA A 16 -8.83 11.78 3.30
CA ALA A 16 -8.85 10.60 4.15
C ALA A 16 -10.24 10.35 4.72
N HIS A 17 -10.50 9.14 5.18
CA HIS A 17 -11.66 8.80 5.99
C HIS A 17 -11.19 8.12 7.28
N ILE A 18 -11.81 8.53 8.38
CA ILE A 18 -11.61 7.92 9.68
C ILE A 18 -12.86 7.13 10.08
N PHE A 19 -12.64 5.88 10.51
CA PHE A 19 -13.64 4.97 11.04
C PHE A 19 -13.41 4.87 12.55
N VAL A 20 -14.29 5.52 13.31
CA VAL A 20 -14.23 5.51 14.78
C VAL A 20 -15.05 4.34 15.29
N PRO A 21 -14.54 3.49 16.18
CA PRO A 21 -15.30 2.40 16.79
C PRO A 21 -16.27 2.92 17.86
N ASP A 22 -17.36 2.20 18.09
CA ASP A 22 -18.28 2.51 19.22
C ASP A 22 -17.57 2.35 20.58
N GLN A 23 -16.69 1.35 20.69
CA GLN A 23 -15.83 1.13 21.85
C GLN A 23 -14.38 0.98 21.39
N SER A 24 -13.55 1.95 21.74
CA SER A 24 -12.13 1.93 21.37
C SER A 24 -11.35 0.93 22.21
N ASN A 25 -10.47 0.17 21.55
CA ASN A 25 -9.49 -0.70 22.21
C ASN A 25 -8.12 -0.03 22.39
N GLY A 26 -8.03 1.31 22.15
CA GLY A 26 -6.80 2.08 22.23
C GLY A 26 -5.83 1.83 21.08
N SER A 27 -6.32 1.31 19.95
CA SER A 27 -5.47 1.03 18.78
C SER A 27 -5.94 1.79 17.54
N ILE A 28 -4.98 2.19 16.69
CA ILE A 28 -5.25 2.80 15.40
C ILE A 28 -4.56 2.03 14.29
N LEU A 29 -5.29 1.82 13.20
CA LEU A 29 -4.83 1.19 11.98
C LEU A 29 -4.80 2.19 10.84
N LEU A 30 -3.64 2.38 10.23
CA LEU A 30 -3.50 3.11 8.97
C LEU A 30 -3.42 2.13 7.80
N ILE A 31 -4.15 2.43 6.71
CA ILE A 31 -4.12 1.64 5.48
C ILE A 31 -3.50 2.46 4.36
N ASN A 32 -2.32 2.03 3.89
CA ASN A 32 -1.66 2.51 2.69
C ASN A 32 -2.14 1.70 1.48
N SER A 33 -2.77 2.37 0.52
CA SER A 33 -3.41 1.76 -0.65
C SER A 33 -2.40 1.24 -1.68
N ALA A 34 -2.86 0.33 -2.57
CA ALA A 34 -2.10 -0.08 -3.75
C ALA A 34 -2.13 0.99 -4.85
N THR A 35 -1.24 0.84 -5.85
CA THR A 35 -1.16 1.73 -7.02
C THR A 35 -2.49 1.81 -7.75
N GLY A 36 -3.02 3.02 -7.92
CA GLY A 36 -4.28 3.27 -8.64
C GLY A 36 -5.53 2.67 -7.99
N VAL A 37 -5.45 2.25 -6.73
CA VAL A 37 -6.58 1.70 -5.98
C VAL A 37 -7.12 2.75 -5.01
N LYS A 38 -8.41 3.10 -5.20
CA LYS A 38 -9.10 4.07 -4.33
C LYS A 38 -9.32 3.52 -2.93
N GLN A 39 -9.29 4.40 -1.94
CA GLN A 39 -9.51 4.05 -0.54
C GLN A 39 -10.85 3.33 -0.29
N GLN A 40 -11.89 3.56 -1.12
CA GLN A 40 -13.18 2.89 -0.99
C GLN A 40 -13.10 1.35 -1.11
N VAL A 41 -12.07 0.82 -1.77
CA VAL A 41 -11.83 -0.63 -1.83
C VAL A 41 -11.61 -1.22 -0.45
N TYR A 42 -11.06 -0.44 0.47
CA TYR A 42 -10.70 -0.86 1.83
C TYR A 42 -11.80 -0.55 2.86
N PHE A 43 -12.90 0.13 2.50
CA PHE A 43 -13.93 0.56 3.46
C PHE A 43 -14.57 -0.61 4.23
N SER A 44 -14.87 -1.71 3.56
CA SER A 44 -15.42 -2.90 4.23
C SER A 44 -14.44 -3.50 5.24
N PHE A 45 -13.15 -3.51 4.89
CA PHE A 45 -12.07 -3.95 5.77
C PHE A 45 -11.91 -2.98 6.97
N ALA A 46 -11.88 -1.68 6.69
CA ALA A 46 -11.78 -0.66 7.73
C ALA A 46 -12.96 -0.71 8.71
N HIS A 47 -14.18 -0.89 8.19
CA HIS A 47 -15.37 -1.05 9.03
C HIS A 47 -15.30 -2.33 9.88
N TYR A 48 -14.80 -3.44 9.32
CA TYR A 48 -14.58 -4.66 10.07
C TYR A 48 -13.63 -4.44 11.27
N PHE A 49 -12.48 -3.77 11.06
CA PHE A 49 -11.56 -3.47 12.14
C PHE A 49 -12.15 -2.48 13.15
N SER A 50 -12.95 -1.51 12.69
CA SER A 50 -13.61 -0.59 13.61
C SER A 50 -14.63 -1.31 14.50
N GLN A 51 -15.34 -2.32 14.00
CA GLN A 51 -16.21 -3.20 14.82
C GLN A 51 -15.44 -4.00 15.89
N HIS A 52 -14.10 -4.15 15.72
CA HIS A 52 -13.21 -4.80 16.70
C HIS A 52 -12.41 -3.79 17.56
N GLY A 53 -12.88 -2.55 17.62
CA GLY A 53 -12.36 -1.52 18.51
C GLY A 53 -11.20 -0.70 17.97
N PHE A 54 -10.73 -0.92 16.74
CA PHE A 54 -9.69 -0.11 16.14
C PHE A 54 -10.27 1.19 15.57
N THR A 55 -9.61 2.31 15.81
CA THR A 55 -9.77 3.49 14.93
C THR A 55 -9.04 3.18 13.64
N VAL A 56 -9.67 3.39 12.47
CA VAL A 56 -9.04 3.06 11.17
C VAL A 56 -9.00 4.31 10.29
N ILE A 57 -7.86 4.58 9.67
CA ILE A 57 -7.69 5.64 8.66
C ILE A 57 -7.39 5.01 7.31
N THR A 58 -8.17 5.42 6.31
CA THR A 58 -7.89 5.19 4.88
C THR A 58 -7.73 6.52 4.18
N TYR A 59 -6.97 6.58 3.10
CA TYR A 59 -6.82 7.81 2.33
C TYR A 59 -6.51 7.51 0.86
N ASP A 60 -6.82 8.47 0.01
CA ASP A 60 -6.37 8.47 -1.38
C ASP A 60 -5.08 9.29 -1.49
N TYR A 61 -4.08 8.73 -2.15
CA TYR A 61 -2.88 9.48 -2.51
C TYR A 61 -3.22 10.64 -3.45
N PHE A 62 -2.43 11.71 -3.42
CA PHE A 62 -2.61 12.81 -4.35
C PHE A 62 -2.54 12.33 -5.81
N GLY A 63 -3.54 12.70 -6.59
CA GLY A 63 -3.73 12.22 -7.97
C GLY A 63 -4.61 10.97 -8.11
N ILE A 64 -5.10 10.39 -7.01
CA ILE A 64 -5.97 9.20 -6.99
C ILE A 64 -7.29 9.52 -6.29
N GLY A 65 -8.36 8.88 -6.73
CA GLY A 65 -9.66 8.89 -6.08
C GLY A 65 -10.19 10.30 -5.76
N LEU A 66 -10.51 10.55 -4.49
CA LEU A 66 -11.00 11.84 -4.02
C LEU A 66 -9.91 12.92 -3.87
N SER A 67 -8.62 12.52 -3.92
CA SER A 67 -7.46 13.43 -3.91
C SER A 67 -6.97 13.81 -5.30
N LYS A 68 -7.77 13.52 -6.34
CA LYS A 68 -7.44 13.78 -7.73
C LYS A 68 -7.72 15.25 -8.08
N PRO A 69 -6.77 15.98 -8.70
CA PRO A 69 -7.04 17.31 -9.23
C PRO A 69 -8.02 17.22 -10.42
N GLN A 70 -8.61 18.35 -10.79
CA GLN A 70 -9.54 18.43 -11.92
C GLN A 70 -8.90 17.93 -13.22
N ASP A 71 -7.64 18.29 -13.46
CA ASP A 71 -6.85 17.79 -14.59
C ASP A 71 -5.65 16.98 -14.07
N ILE A 72 -5.69 15.67 -14.31
CA ILE A 72 -4.63 14.75 -13.90
C ILE A 72 -3.32 14.97 -14.68
N SER A 73 -3.39 15.55 -15.88
CA SER A 73 -2.19 15.79 -16.70
C SER A 73 -1.26 16.84 -16.08
N THR A 74 -1.80 17.74 -15.24
CA THR A 74 -1.06 18.76 -14.50
C THR A 74 -0.58 18.28 -13.13
N CYS A 75 -0.98 17.06 -12.71
CA CYS A 75 -0.67 16.54 -11.40
C CYS A 75 0.82 16.19 -11.26
N SER A 76 1.49 16.82 -10.31
CA SER A 76 2.92 16.62 -10.02
C SER A 76 3.23 15.38 -9.17
N ALA A 77 2.20 14.68 -8.66
CA ALA A 77 2.37 13.53 -7.79
C ALA A 77 3.30 12.46 -8.36
N SER A 78 4.06 11.84 -7.48
CA SER A 78 4.92 10.69 -7.73
C SER A 78 4.74 9.64 -6.62
N MET A 79 5.14 8.40 -6.81
CA MET A 79 5.11 7.42 -5.72
C MET A 79 6.05 7.81 -4.58
N ARG A 80 7.09 8.59 -4.88
CA ARG A 80 7.99 9.17 -3.87
C ARG A 80 7.28 10.22 -3.02
N SER A 81 6.50 11.13 -3.63
CA SER A 81 5.70 12.09 -2.86
C SER A 81 4.56 11.41 -2.10
N TRP A 82 3.99 10.31 -2.60
CA TRP A 82 3.04 9.51 -1.81
C TRP A 82 3.64 9.04 -0.48
N GLY A 83 4.92 8.63 -0.49
CA GLY A 83 5.62 8.24 0.73
C GLY A 83 6.05 9.41 1.61
N SER A 84 6.70 10.42 1.00
CA SER A 84 7.36 11.51 1.74
C SER A 84 6.45 12.69 2.10
N GLU A 85 5.27 12.81 1.47
CA GLU A 85 4.35 13.91 1.67
C GLU A 85 2.95 13.43 2.12
N ASP A 86 2.28 12.60 1.30
CA ASP A 86 0.91 12.18 1.59
C ASP A 86 0.84 11.28 2.83
N TYR A 87 1.62 10.20 2.83
CA TYR A 87 1.74 9.31 3.98
C TYR A 87 2.28 10.04 5.21
N LYS A 88 3.21 10.98 5.02
CA LYS A 88 3.72 11.83 6.10
C LYS A 88 2.62 12.69 6.71
N ALA A 89 1.76 13.32 5.91
CA ALA A 89 0.63 14.11 6.40
C ALA A 89 -0.33 13.29 7.29
N VAL A 90 -0.59 12.03 6.89
CA VAL A 90 -1.42 11.12 7.70
C VAL A 90 -0.72 10.71 8.99
N THR A 91 0.58 10.40 8.96
CA THR A 91 1.32 10.07 10.20
C THR A 91 1.44 11.25 11.15
N ASP A 92 1.58 12.48 10.64
CA ASP A 92 1.55 13.70 11.46
C ASP A 92 0.18 13.88 12.14
N TYR A 93 -0.91 13.66 11.40
CA TYR A 93 -2.26 13.66 11.97
C TYR A 93 -2.41 12.62 13.10
N ILE A 94 -1.93 11.39 12.88
CA ILE A 94 -1.97 10.32 13.88
C ILE A 94 -1.18 10.70 15.14
N LYS A 95 0.02 11.26 15.00
CA LYS A 95 0.84 11.67 16.15
C LYS A 95 0.15 12.74 17.00
N ILE A 96 -0.55 13.67 16.38
CA ILE A 96 -1.23 14.78 17.06
C ILE A 96 -2.52 14.32 17.75
N HIS A 97 -3.33 13.52 17.04
CA HIS A 97 -4.70 13.21 17.50
C HIS A 97 -4.80 11.86 18.24
N PHE A 98 -3.80 10.97 18.08
CA PHE A 98 -3.76 9.64 18.69
C PHE A 98 -2.39 9.33 19.31
N PRO A 99 -1.83 10.23 20.17
CA PRO A 99 -0.47 10.05 20.71
C PRO A 99 -0.34 8.74 21.48
N ASP A 100 -1.32 8.39 22.30
CA ASP A 100 -1.29 7.27 23.24
C ASP A 100 -1.87 5.95 22.64
N TYR A 101 -2.32 5.97 21.38
CA TYR A 101 -2.85 4.77 20.74
C TYR A 101 -1.72 3.87 20.27
N ARG A 102 -1.91 2.55 20.37
CA ARG A 102 -1.08 1.55 19.68
C ARG A 102 -1.30 1.71 18.17
N LYS A 103 -0.24 1.79 17.41
CA LYS A 103 -0.28 2.17 16.00
C LYS A 103 0.10 0.99 15.11
N TYR A 104 -0.78 0.63 14.20
CA TYR A 104 -0.60 -0.46 13.24
C TYR A 104 -0.71 0.08 11.83
N LEU A 105 0.05 -0.51 10.91
CA LEU A 105 0.01 -0.13 9.49
C LEU A 105 -0.20 -1.36 8.61
N LEU A 106 -1.18 -1.26 7.72
CA LEU A 106 -1.36 -2.17 6.61
C LEU A 106 -0.88 -1.51 5.33
N GLY A 107 0.12 -2.08 4.68
CA GLY A 107 0.57 -1.68 3.35
C GLY A 107 0.13 -2.69 2.30
N HIS A 108 -0.71 -2.23 1.35
CA HIS A 108 -1.09 -3.04 0.20
C HIS A 108 -0.22 -2.69 -1.01
N SER A 109 0.50 -3.68 -1.56
CA SER A 109 1.33 -3.49 -2.75
C SER A 109 2.29 -2.30 -2.59
N VAL A 110 2.20 -1.24 -3.42
CA VAL A 110 3.02 -0.02 -3.30
C VAL A 110 2.91 0.62 -1.92
N GLY A 111 1.77 0.48 -1.24
CA GLY A 111 1.57 1.00 0.11
C GLY A 111 2.54 0.45 1.16
N ALA A 112 3.06 -0.77 0.95
CA ALA A 112 4.15 -1.32 1.72
C ALA A 112 5.53 -0.85 1.23
N LEU A 113 5.66 -0.53 -0.07
CA LEU A 113 6.95 -0.15 -0.66
C LEU A 113 7.38 1.27 -0.27
N ILE A 114 6.42 2.16 0.01
CA ILE A 114 6.68 3.57 0.33
C ILE A 114 6.95 3.84 1.81
N ILE A 115 6.79 2.86 2.70
CA ILE A 115 6.94 3.09 4.15
C ILE A 115 8.36 3.56 4.52
N GLY A 116 9.38 3.11 3.80
CA GLY A 116 10.76 3.55 3.97
C GLY A 116 11.02 5.01 3.57
N MET A 117 10.04 5.69 2.93
CA MET A 117 10.17 7.10 2.52
C MET A 117 9.70 8.09 3.60
N ASN A 118 9.20 7.60 4.72
CA ASN A 118 8.71 8.41 5.83
C ASN A 118 9.43 8.06 7.13
N GLU A 119 10.04 9.06 7.74
CA GLU A 119 10.75 8.92 9.03
C GLU A 119 9.85 8.46 10.17
N ASP A 120 8.55 8.80 10.10
CA ASP A 120 7.56 8.45 11.12
C ASP A 120 7.07 7.01 11.02
N SER A 121 7.48 6.22 10.04
CA SER A 121 7.12 4.80 9.99
C SER A 121 7.55 4.01 11.23
N VAL A 122 8.51 4.54 11.99
CA VAL A 122 8.96 3.96 13.27
C VAL A 122 7.93 4.05 14.40
N ILE A 123 6.87 4.88 14.26
CA ILE A 123 5.83 4.99 15.31
C ILE A 123 4.88 3.78 15.34
N PHE A 124 4.86 2.98 14.27
CA PHE A 124 4.02 1.78 14.21
C PHE A 124 4.67 0.62 14.95
N GLU A 125 3.87 -0.11 15.73
CA GLU A 125 4.33 -1.27 16.49
C GLU A 125 4.55 -2.48 15.57
N GLU A 126 3.61 -2.70 14.65
CA GLU A 126 3.66 -3.79 13.68
C GLU A 126 3.14 -3.37 12.31
N PHE A 127 3.57 -4.13 11.31
CA PHE A 127 3.10 -4.00 9.93
C PHE A 127 2.36 -5.26 9.46
N ALA A 128 1.39 -5.06 8.55
CA ALA A 128 0.86 -6.11 7.69
C ALA A 128 1.09 -5.73 6.23
N PHE A 129 1.85 -6.52 5.49
CA PHE A 129 2.06 -6.36 4.06
C PHE A 129 1.18 -7.33 3.30
N VAL A 130 0.29 -6.81 2.47
CA VAL A 130 -0.60 -7.60 1.61
C VAL A 130 -0.20 -7.36 0.16
N GLY A 131 0.19 -8.40 -0.54
CA GLY A 131 0.54 -8.30 -1.95
C GLY A 131 1.79 -7.47 -2.25
N ALA A 132 2.74 -7.34 -1.31
CA ALA A 132 3.95 -6.54 -1.47
C ALA A 132 5.14 -7.38 -1.91
N GLN A 133 5.96 -6.84 -2.84
CA GLN A 133 7.13 -7.51 -3.37
C GLN A 133 8.15 -6.54 -3.97
N ASN A 134 9.37 -7.00 -4.22
CA ASN A 134 10.25 -6.38 -5.20
C ASN A 134 9.62 -6.59 -6.59
N ALA A 135 9.08 -5.53 -7.17
CA ALA A 135 8.22 -5.58 -8.36
C ALA A 135 9.00 -5.81 -9.67
N PHE A 136 10.31 -6.08 -9.61
CA PHE A 136 11.11 -6.30 -10.81
C PHE A 136 10.55 -7.43 -11.68
N VAL A 137 10.26 -7.10 -12.92
CA VAL A 137 9.66 -8.01 -13.91
C VAL A 137 10.41 -9.32 -14.09
N GLY A 138 11.72 -9.35 -13.85
CA GLY A 138 12.55 -10.56 -13.91
C GLY A 138 12.21 -11.64 -12.88
N HIS A 139 11.38 -11.32 -11.88
CA HIS A 139 10.89 -12.26 -10.86
C HIS A 139 9.56 -12.90 -11.22
N LEU A 140 8.87 -12.42 -12.25
CA LEU A 140 7.55 -12.88 -12.69
C LEU A 140 7.64 -14.12 -13.59
N ASN A 141 6.51 -14.83 -13.73
CA ASN A 141 6.33 -15.88 -14.71
C ASN A 141 6.55 -15.34 -16.14
N TRP A 142 6.97 -16.18 -17.06
CA TRP A 142 7.40 -15.74 -18.39
C TRP A 142 6.30 -15.00 -19.18
N ARG A 143 5.01 -15.39 -19.08
CA ARG A 143 3.89 -14.70 -19.74
C ARG A 143 3.70 -13.30 -19.18
N THR A 144 3.52 -13.19 -17.86
CA THR A 144 3.38 -11.90 -17.16
C THR A 144 4.61 -11.01 -17.38
N LYS A 145 5.81 -11.61 -17.48
CA LYS A 145 7.04 -10.90 -17.78
C LYS A 145 7.01 -10.26 -19.16
N VAL A 146 6.58 -10.96 -20.22
CA VAL A 146 6.46 -10.41 -21.57
C VAL A 146 5.42 -9.28 -21.61
N GLU A 147 4.24 -9.51 -21.03
CA GLU A 147 3.18 -8.50 -20.93
C GLU A 147 3.66 -7.24 -20.19
N ALA A 148 4.39 -7.42 -19.07
CA ALA A 148 4.94 -6.30 -18.30
C ALA A 148 6.03 -5.54 -19.08
N TYR A 149 6.91 -6.22 -19.81
CA TYR A 149 7.90 -5.54 -20.68
C TYR A 149 7.23 -4.73 -21.79
N LEU A 150 6.20 -5.26 -22.44
CA LEU A 150 5.46 -4.53 -23.47
C LEU A 150 4.67 -3.37 -22.85
N GLY A 151 4.00 -3.62 -21.72
CA GLY A 151 3.23 -2.61 -21.00
C GLY A 151 4.10 -1.47 -20.48
N PHE A 152 5.05 -1.76 -19.61
CA PHE A 152 5.88 -0.74 -18.97
C PHE A 152 7.08 -0.28 -19.81
N GLY A 153 7.54 -1.09 -20.74
CA GLY A 153 8.63 -0.75 -21.66
C GLY A 153 8.20 0.16 -22.81
N ILE A 154 7.01 -0.06 -23.37
CA ILE A 154 6.53 0.60 -24.58
C ILE A 154 5.23 1.37 -24.35
N ALA A 155 4.13 0.67 -23.97
CA ALA A 155 2.80 1.30 -23.93
C ALA A 155 2.72 2.41 -22.86
N GLN A 156 3.18 2.16 -21.66
CA GLN A 156 3.13 3.13 -20.57
C GLN A 156 3.88 4.43 -20.90
N PRO A 157 5.17 4.45 -21.33
CA PRO A 157 5.84 5.70 -21.68
C PRO A 157 5.22 6.39 -22.87
N LEU A 158 4.74 5.66 -23.88
CA LEU A 158 4.08 6.23 -25.05
C LEU A 158 2.80 6.98 -24.68
N PHE A 159 1.86 6.31 -24.01
CA PHE A 159 0.61 6.94 -23.59
C PHE A 159 0.84 8.08 -22.59
N THR A 160 1.80 7.92 -21.67
CA THR A 160 2.15 8.97 -20.71
C THR A 160 2.71 10.22 -21.40
N ALA A 161 3.53 10.05 -22.44
CA ALA A 161 4.06 11.18 -23.21
C ALA A 161 2.99 11.90 -24.02
N LEU A 162 2.05 11.15 -24.62
CA LEU A 162 0.99 11.71 -25.46
C LEU A 162 -0.11 12.40 -24.66
N MET A 163 -0.47 11.86 -23.47
CA MET A 163 -1.62 12.31 -22.69
C MET A 163 -1.26 13.16 -21.48
N GLY A 164 0.03 13.23 -21.11
CA GLY A 164 0.48 13.89 -19.89
C GLY A 164 0.25 13.06 -18.61
N TYR A 165 -0.40 11.89 -18.73
CA TYR A 165 -0.67 10.94 -17.65
C TYR A 165 -0.77 9.52 -18.22
N PHE A 166 -0.72 8.47 -17.37
CA PHE A 166 -0.90 7.09 -17.80
C PHE A 166 -2.36 6.64 -17.61
N PRO A 167 -3.09 6.28 -18.68
CA PRO A 167 -4.47 5.82 -18.62
C PRO A 167 -4.55 4.36 -18.17
N ALA A 168 -4.09 4.05 -16.95
CA ALA A 168 -3.98 2.70 -16.40
C ALA A 168 -5.31 1.93 -16.40
N GLN A 169 -6.44 2.64 -16.30
CA GLN A 169 -7.78 2.08 -16.38
C GLN A 169 -8.07 1.37 -17.71
N TRP A 170 -7.47 1.78 -18.83
CA TRP A 170 -7.63 1.13 -20.13
C TRP A 170 -6.99 -0.26 -20.16
N PHE A 171 -6.05 -0.51 -19.25
CA PHE A 171 -5.31 -1.76 -19.11
C PHE A 171 -5.79 -2.60 -17.93
N GLY A 172 -6.88 -2.19 -17.24
CA GLY A 172 -7.37 -2.89 -16.04
C GLY A 172 -6.45 -2.77 -14.81
N LEU A 173 -5.56 -1.77 -14.79
CA LEU A 173 -4.53 -1.57 -13.76
C LEU A 173 -4.93 -0.53 -12.69
N GLY A 174 -6.23 -0.34 -12.48
CA GLY A 174 -6.75 0.63 -11.53
C GLY A 174 -7.05 1.98 -12.17
N GLU A 175 -7.01 3.07 -11.40
CA GLU A 175 -7.22 4.43 -11.91
C GLU A 175 -6.03 4.92 -12.72
N SER A 176 -6.29 5.89 -13.61
CA SER A 176 -5.24 6.61 -14.33
C SER A 176 -4.25 7.25 -13.36
N LEU A 177 -2.97 7.25 -13.71
CA LEU A 177 -1.89 7.69 -12.85
C LEU A 177 -1.28 9.00 -13.35
N PRO A 178 -0.95 9.94 -12.44
CA PRO A 178 -0.10 11.08 -12.77
C PRO A 178 1.20 10.63 -13.45
N LYS A 179 1.73 11.49 -14.34
CA LYS A 179 2.93 11.22 -15.13
C LYS A 179 4.10 10.67 -14.31
N ASN A 180 4.42 11.33 -13.19
CA ASN A 180 5.58 10.93 -12.39
C ASN A 180 5.31 9.62 -11.62
N CYS A 181 4.05 9.38 -11.17
CA CYS A 181 3.67 8.08 -10.59
C CYS A 181 3.85 6.94 -11.58
N ALA A 182 3.48 7.16 -12.86
CA ALA A 182 3.67 6.17 -13.90
C ALA A 182 5.16 5.88 -14.14
N TYR A 183 6.02 6.90 -14.17
CA TYR A 183 7.47 6.69 -14.32
C TYR A 183 8.10 6.02 -13.09
N ASP A 184 7.66 6.34 -11.88
CA ASP A 184 8.11 5.65 -10.67
C ASP A 184 7.67 4.18 -10.70
N TRP A 185 6.45 3.89 -11.15
CA TRP A 185 6.00 2.50 -11.34
C TRP A 185 6.86 1.75 -12.37
N ARG A 186 7.22 2.42 -13.46
CA ARG A 186 8.15 1.87 -14.44
C ARG A 186 9.52 1.54 -13.83
N ILE A 187 10.03 2.37 -12.93
CA ILE A 187 11.27 2.09 -12.18
C ILE A 187 11.09 0.83 -11.34
N LEU A 188 9.98 0.73 -10.60
CA LEU A 188 9.70 -0.47 -9.78
C LEU A 188 9.70 -1.76 -10.63
N ILE A 189 9.12 -1.72 -11.83
CA ILE A 189 8.93 -2.90 -12.69
C ILE A 189 10.19 -3.25 -13.49
N LEU A 190 10.91 -2.27 -14.04
CA LEU A 190 12.01 -2.52 -14.98
C LEU A 190 13.39 -2.47 -14.35
N ASN A 191 13.57 -1.91 -13.16
CA ASN A 191 14.85 -1.86 -12.47
C ASN A 191 15.00 -3.04 -11.52
N LEU A 192 16.12 -3.75 -11.61
CA LEU A 192 16.43 -4.91 -10.74
C LEU A 192 16.38 -4.56 -9.24
N LYS A 193 16.77 -3.33 -8.87
CA LYS A 193 16.74 -2.84 -7.49
C LYS A 193 15.35 -2.37 -7.06
N SER A 194 14.40 -2.22 -8.00
CA SER A 194 12.99 -1.91 -7.75
C SER A 194 12.80 -0.85 -6.65
N THR A 195 12.22 -1.23 -5.53
CA THR A 195 11.94 -0.34 -4.38
C THR A 195 13.20 0.38 -3.88
N SER A 196 14.32 -0.33 -3.74
CA SER A 196 15.58 0.29 -3.30
C SER A 196 16.11 1.33 -4.30
N ALA A 197 15.81 1.18 -5.61
CA ALA A 197 16.15 2.20 -6.61
C ALA A 197 15.30 3.46 -6.43
N LEU A 198 14.03 3.30 -6.07
CA LEU A 198 13.11 4.42 -5.84
C LEU A 198 13.46 5.16 -4.54
N LEU A 199 13.74 4.44 -3.45
CA LEU A 199 14.15 4.98 -2.16
C LEU A 199 15.41 5.86 -2.26
N LYS A 200 16.40 5.46 -3.06
CA LYS A 200 17.64 6.24 -3.28
C LYS A 200 17.40 7.64 -3.87
N THR A 201 16.29 7.85 -4.53
CA THR A 201 15.90 9.14 -5.12
C THR A 201 14.89 9.91 -4.26
N ALA A 202 14.52 9.34 -3.13
CA ALA A 202 13.73 9.92 -2.06
C ALA A 202 14.59 9.95 -0.77
N LYS A 203 14.00 10.30 0.37
CA LYS A 203 14.64 10.02 1.66
C LYS A 203 14.43 8.56 2.01
N ASP A 204 15.51 7.87 2.39
CA ASP A 204 15.48 6.45 2.75
C ASP A 204 15.64 6.26 4.25
N TYR A 205 14.59 5.76 4.88
CA TYR A 205 14.53 5.42 6.30
C TYR A 205 14.32 3.91 6.52
N SER A 206 14.44 3.09 5.48
CA SER A 206 14.14 1.66 5.53
C SER A 206 14.96 0.89 6.57
N GLU A 207 16.22 1.29 6.79
CA GLU A 207 17.10 0.68 7.80
C GLU A 207 16.66 0.92 9.25
N ARG A 208 15.77 1.89 9.49
CA ARG A 208 15.23 2.19 10.82
C ARG A 208 14.03 1.33 11.19
N LEU A 209 13.52 0.54 10.26
CA LEU A 209 12.30 -0.25 10.42
C LEU A 209 12.66 -1.66 10.89
N THR A 210 12.29 -1.98 12.13
CA THR A 210 12.62 -3.25 12.80
C THR A 210 11.39 -4.02 13.26
N GLN A 211 10.21 -3.57 12.85
CA GLN A 211 8.92 -4.05 13.31
C GLN A 211 8.66 -5.50 12.88
N LYS A 212 7.92 -6.24 13.72
CA LYS A 212 7.29 -7.48 13.31
C LYS A 212 6.35 -7.19 12.13
N THR A 213 6.42 -7.99 11.09
CA THR A 213 5.71 -7.72 9.84
C THR A 213 5.05 -8.99 9.32
N LEU A 214 3.72 -9.01 9.37
CA LEU A 214 2.95 -10.10 8.77
C LEU A 214 2.93 -9.93 7.25
N VAL A 215 3.51 -10.86 6.51
CA VAL A 215 3.65 -10.80 5.04
C VAL A 215 2.69 -11.78 4.38
N ILE A 216 1.62 -11.27 3.81
CA ILE A 216 0.51 -12.04 3.24
C ILE A 216 0.66 -12.14 1.73
N ARG A 217 0.62 -13.38 1.21
CA ARG A 217 0.54 -13.69 -0.22
C ARG A 217 -0.72 -14.49 -0.51
N ALA A 218 -1.40 -14.19 -1.61
CA ALA A 218 -2.44 -15.05 -2.16
C ALA A 218 -1.84 -16.03 -3.17
N GLU A 219 -2.30 -17.28 -3.14
CA GLU A 219 -1.84 -18.35 -4.03
C GLU A 219 -2.08 -18.02 -5.51
N ASP A 220 -3.18 -17.34 -5.81
CA ASP A 220 -3.63 -16.98 -7.15
C ASP A 220 -3.22 -15.56 -7.60
N ASP A 221 -2.35 -14.89 -6.84
CA ASP A 221 -1.80 -13.59 -7.24
C ASP A 221 -0.68 -13.77 -8.28
N GLN A 222 -1.01 -13.55 -9.54
CA GLN A 222 -0.08 -13.73 -10.67
C GLN A 222 1.05 -12.68 -10.69
N TRP A 223 0.91 -11.58 -9.96
CA TRP A 223 1.92 -10.54 -9.85
C TRP A 223 2.94 -10.81 -8.75
N LEU A 224 2.69 -11.80 -7.87
CA LEU A 224 3.58 -12.14 -6.77
C LEU A 224 4.29 -13.47 -6.98
N THR A 225 5.58 -13.47 -6.60
CA THR A 225 6.34 -14.69 -6.41
C THR A 225 7.02 -14.66 -5.03
N GLU A 226 7.24 -15.82 -4.44
CA GLU A 226 7.97 -15.92 -3.18
C GLU A 226 9.36 -15.29 -3.26
N LYS A 227 10.04 -15.52 -4.38
CA LYS A 227 11.34 -14.91 -4.66
C LYS A 227 11.27 -13.39 -4.61
N ALA A 228 10.25 -12.77 -5.20
CA ALA A 228 10.11 -11.32 -5.25
C ALA A 228 9.78 -10.73 -3.87
N VAL A 229 8.97 -11.44 -3.07
CA VAL A 229 8.70 -11.04 -1.67
C VAL A 229 9.98 -11.10 -0.84
N ASN A 230 10.72 -12.20 -0.90
CA ASN A 230 11.98 -12.34 -0.18
C ASN A 230 13.03 -11.30 -0.62
N ARG A 231 13.04 -10.91 -1.91
CA ARG A 231 13.92 -9.84 -2.39
C ARG A 231 13.51 -8.47 -1.82
N LEU A 232 12.23 -8.15 -1.69
CA LEU A 232 11.80 -6.92 -1.03
C LEU A 232 12.32 -6.87 0.41
N LEU A 233 12.12 -7.94 1.16
CA LEU A 233 12.53 -8.02 2.56
C LEU A 233 14.05 -7.95 2.71
N ASN A 234 14.80 -8.73 1.92
CA ASN A 234 16.26 -8.81 2.07
C ASN A 234 16.99 -7.57 1.52
N ASP A 235 16.48 -6.97 0.42
CA ASP A 235 17.21 -5.92 -0.29
C ASP A 235 16.77 -4.50 0.15
N THR A 236 15.56 -4.36 0.72
CA THR A 236 14.99 -3.06 1.08
C THR A 236 14.69 -2.96 2.57
N TYR A 237 14.06 -3.98 3.16
CA TYR A 237 13.56 -3.97 4.53
C TYR A 237 14.23 -5.07 5.37
N SER A 238 15.55 -5.16 5.30
CA SER A 238 16.35 -6.25 5.88
C SER A 238 16.31 -6.33 7.41
N TYR A 239 15.88 -5.30 8.09
CA TYR A 239 15.76 -5.26 9.55
C TYR A 239 14.35 -5.58 10.06
N LEU A 240 13.33 -5.65 9.19
CA LEU A 240 12.00 -6.12 9.57
C LEU A 240 12.05 -7.59 10.02
N ARG A 241 11.14 -7.97 10.90
CA ARG A 241 10.97 -9.35 11.38
C ARG A 241 9.74 -9.99 10.70
N PRO A 242 9.90 -10.61 9.52
CA PRO A 242 8.77 -11.09 8.74
C PRO A 242 8.18 -12.38 9.30
N VAL A 243 6.84 -12.45 9.31
CA VAL A 243 6.03 -13.66 9.52
C VAL A 243 5.27 -13.92 8.22
N HIS A 244 5.60 -14.99 7.51
CA HIS A 244 5.01 -15.27 6.20
C HIS A 244 3.69 -16.04 6.30
N ARG A 245 2.66 -15.60 5.57
CA ARG A 245 1.37 -16.27 5.43
C ARG A 245 0.98 -16.39 3.95
N LEU A 246 0.96 -17.61 3.45
CA LEU A 246 0.35 -17.92 2.16
C LEU A 246 -1.13 -18.26 2.39
N ILE A 247 -2.03 -17.53 1.71
CA ILE A 247 -3.46 -17.82 1.71
C ILE A 247 -3.79 -18.60 0.44
N ARG A 248 -4.42 -19.76 0.62
CA ARG A 248 -4.87 -20.61 -0.48
C ARG A 248 -6.24 -20.14 -0.98
N THR A 249 -6.52 -20.36 -2.25
CA THR A 249 -7.83 -20.06 -2.85
C THR A 249 -8.97 -20.81 -2.16
N SER A 250 -8.69 -22.01 -1.62
CA SER A 250 -9.65 -22.82 -0.85
C SER A 250 -10.06 -22.19 0.50
N GLU A 251 -9.32 -21.20 1.00
CA GLU A 251 -9.65 -20.45 2.22
C GLU A 251 -10.62 -19.29 1.92
N SER A 252 -10.79 -18.91 0.64
CA SER A 252 -11.72 -17.89 0.19
C SER A 252 -13.09 -18.50 -0.09
N GLU A 253 -14.17 -17.87 0.40
CA GLU A 253 -15.54 -18.29 0.07
C GLU A 253 -15.86 -18.17 -1.42
N ALA A 254 -15.21 -17.23 -2.12
CA ALA A 254 -15.37 -17.04 -3.57
C ALA A 254 -14.37 -17.86 -4.40
N GLY A 255 -13.49 -18.65 -3.77
CA GLY A 255 -12.46 -19.43 -4.44
C GLY A 255 -11.41 -18.59 -5.18
N LYS A 256 -11.33 -17.28 -4.91
CA LYS A 256 -10.38 -16.36 -5.53
C LYS A 256 -10.02 -15.19 -4.62
N ILE A 257 -8.75 -14.82 -4.63
CA ILE A 257 -8.20 -13.73 -3.82
C ILE A 257 -7.48 -12.73 -4.74
N GLY A 258 -6.50 -13.20 -5.51
CA GLY A 258 -5.69 -12.37 -6.40
C GLY A 258 -5.03 -11.20 -5.68
N HIS A 259 -4.69 -10.16 -6.43
CA HIS A 259 -3.94 -9.02 -5.88
C HIS A 259 -4.80 -8.09 -5.00
N VAL A 260 -6.07 -7.87 -5.33
CA VAL A 260 -6.92 -6.82 -4.70
C VAL A 260 -8.08 -7.40 -3.88
N ASN A 261 -8.58 -8.58 -4.24
CA ASN A 261 -9.84 -9.08 -3.68
C ASN A 261 -9.74 -9.57 -2.23
N PHE A 262 -8.54 -9.63 -1.64
CA PHE A 262 -8.39 -9.81 -0.20
C PHE A 262 -9.28 -8.83 0.59
N PHE A 263 -9.44 -7.60 0.10
CA PHE A 263 -10.22 -6.54 0.75
C PHE A 263 -11.71 -6.55 0.41
N ARG A 264 -12.19 -7.47 -0.43
CA ARG A 264 -13.60 -7.61 -0.75
C ARG A 264 -14.36 -8.30 0.37
N SER A 265 -15.60 -7.90 0.60
CA SER A 265 -16.45 -8.39 1.71
C SER A 265 -16.65 -9.91 1.71
N TYR A 266 -16.65 -10.56 0.54
CA TYR A 266 -16.75 -12.02 0.45
C TYR A 266 -15.48 -12.74 0.92
N ASN A 267 -14.37 -12.02 1.15
CA ASN A 267 -13.15 -12.53 1.76
C ASN A 267 -13.00 -12.12 3.24
N ARG A 268 -14.08 -11.64 3.88
CA ARG A 268 -14.07 -11.14 5.26
C ARG A 268 -13.45 -12.13 6.26
N LYS A 269 -13.64 -13.44 6.07
CA LYS A 269 -13.03 -14.45 6.93
C LYS A 269 -11.49 -14.39 6.95
N LEU A 270 -10.88 -14.00 5.84
CA LEU A 270 -9.42 -13.89 5.75
C LEU A 270 -8.87 -12.72 6.59
N TRP A 271 -9.69 -11.74 6.92
CA TRP A 271 -9.26 -10.58 7.69
C TRP A 271 -8.94 -10.91 9.15
N THR A 272 -9.50 -12.02 9.66
CA THR A 272 -9.16 -12.55 10.98
C THR A 272 -7.68 -12.89 11.11
N ILE A 273 -6.98 -13.19 10.02
CA ILE A 273 -5.54 -13.47 10.00
C ILE A 273 -4.77 -12.28 10.59
N ILE A 274 -5.08 -11.07 10.11
CA ILE A 274 -4.42 -9.84 10.59
C ILE A 274 -4.95 -9.48 11.99
N LEU A 275 -6.26 -9.58 12.21
CA LEU A 275 -6.87 -9.25 13.49
C LEU A 275 -6.29 -10.09 14.62
N ASN A 276 -6.20 -11.41 14.43
CA ASN A 276 -5.67 -12.33 15.43
C ASN A 276 -4.19 -12.07 15.71
N GLU A 277 -3.39 -11.80 14.67
CA GLU A 277 -1.97 -11.46 14.83
C GLU A 277 -1.79 -10.28 15.78
N TRP A 278 -2.56 -9.20 15.59
CA TRP A 278 -2.44 -7.98 16.39
C TRP A 278 -3.19 -8.01 17.74
N MET A 279 -4.10 -8.97 17.96
CA MET A 279 -4.82 -9.11 19.23
C MET A 279 -4.22 -10.16 20.17
N HIS A 280 -3.52 -11.18 19.65
CA HIS A 280 -2.96 -12.25 20.50
C HIS A 280 -1.79 -11.78 21.37
N GLU A 281 -1.06 -10.76 20.99
CA GLU A 281 0.00 -10.17 21.84
C GLU A 281 -0.56 -9.51 23.12
N LYS A 282 -1.86 -9.17 23.17
CA LYS A 282 -2.51 -8.62 24.38
C LYS A 282 -2.65 -9.61 25.55
N GLN A 283 -2.44 -10.91 25.34
CA GLN A 283 -2.61 -11.94 26.37
C GLN A 283 -1.28 -12.43 26.97
N SER A 284 -0.15 -11.94 26.48
CA SER A 284 1.20 -12.41 26.87
C SER A 284 1.97 -11.40 27.74
N ASP A 285 1.44 -10.21 27.98
CA ASP A 285 1.93 -9.18 28.90
C ASP A 285 1.03 -9.09 30.16
#